data_1abcc8c22c808ef9c68fdb30bf7b119f
#
_entry.id   1abcc8c22c808ef9c68fdb30bf7b119f
#
_cell.length_a   1.000
_cell.length_b   1.000
_cell.length_c   1.000
_cell.angle_alpha   90.00
_cell.angle_beta   90.00
_cell.angle_gamma   90.00
#
_symmetry.space_group_name_H-M   'P 1'
#
loop_
_entity.id
_entity.type
_entity.pdbx_description
1 polymer ?
#
loop_
_entity_poly.entity_id
_entity_poly.type
_entity_poly.pdbx_seq_one_letter_code
_entity_poly.pdbx_strand_id
1 'polypeptide(L)'
;MAAKKLNLTRDQLASFLKDHEQIKQFERLFAAVDTIAPDVVNEVKIDAGTAQATAVQALAQIASLAQEAAVCCSISDVKATQALDQIADLEQETAVSIASAENKADQAIALLSRLVDAVEGLQMTPARVPAHRTRFGSFQDTTTQIAALPNTAYPITYNTTDLSSGVFLRSPSTSEIAIDTEGVYNLQFSVQLDKSTGGTAVFWIWPRVNGVDVPSSASQVQIQGNNAELFTAANFFFDLKAGDYIELMWAVSDVSIQLPYFAASGVVPAIPSIIVTVSNNIRSYPA
;
A
#
# COMPACT_ATOMS: atom_id res chain seq x y z
N MET A 1 -25.28 -8.13 17.78
CA MET A 1 -24.58 -7.73 16.53
C MET A 1 -23.18 -8.32 16.59
N ALA A 2 -22.80 -9.19 15.65
CA ALA A 2 -21.47 -9.77 15.63
C ALA A 2 -20.44 -8.68 15.33
N ALA A 3 -19.45 -8.52 16.18
CA ALA A 3 -18.35 -7.60 15.97
C ALA A 3 -17.62 -8.01 14.67
N LYS A 4 -17.59 -7.11 13.70
CA LYS A 4 -16.93 -7.31 12.42
C LYS A 4 -15.42 -7.33 12.72
N LYS A 5 -14.77 -8.51 12.61
CA LYS A 5 -13.31 -8.62 12.74
C LYS A 5 -12.67 -7.72 11.70
N LEU A 6 -11.92 -6.73 12.14
CA LEU A 6 -11.02 -5.94 11.29
C LEU A 6 -9.79 -6.83 10.98
N ASN A 7 -9.89 -7.66 9.95
CA ASN A 7 -8.74 -8.39 9.43
C ASN A 7 -7.99 -7.51 8.41
N LEU A 8 -7.14 -6.63 8.90
CA LEU A 8 -6.14 -5.97 8.06
C LEU A 8 -4.93 -6.90 7.94
N THR A 9 -4.60 -7.31 6.72
CA THR A 9 -3.40 -8.10 6.45
C THR A 9 -2.15 -7.21 6.56
N ARG A 10 -0.98 -7.82 6.82
CA ARG A 10 0.31 -7.13 6.88
C ARG A 10 0.59 -6.28 5.63
N ASP A 11 0.20 -6.77 4.45
CA ASP A 11 0.36 -6.06 3.18
C ASP A 11 -0.56 -4.83 3.08
N GLN A 12 -1.76 -4.91 3.66
CA GLN A 12 -2.67 -3.77 3.77
C GLN A 12 -2.12 -2.71 4.74
N LEU A 13 -1.58 -3.12 5.89
CA LEU A 13 -0.90 -2.21 6.82
C LEU A 13 0.35 -1.57 6.19
N ALA A 14 1.16 -2.33 5.46
CA ALA A 14 2.33 -1.83 4.75
C ALA A 14 2.00 -0.81 3.65
N SER A 15 0.78 -0.83 3.11
CA SER A 15 0.32 0.17 2.15
C SER A 15 0.04 1.55 2.76
N PHE A 16 -0.23 1.62 4.07
CA PHE A 16 -0.60 2.85 4.78
C PHE A 16 0.50 3.37 5.71
N LEU A 17 1.35 2.50 6.25
CA LEU A 17 2.38 2.84 7.23
C LEU A 17 3.76 2.78 6.59
N LYS A 18 4.49 3.87 6.66
CA LYS A 18 5.82 4.01 6.05
C LYS A 18 6.97 3.48 6.92
N ASP A 19 6.73 3.22 8.20
CA ASP A 19 7.75 2.85 9.18
C ASP A 19 7.53 1.42 9.65
N HIS A 20 8.57 0.60 9.53
CA HIS A 20 8.56 -0.80 9.96
C HIS A 20 8.29 -0.96 11.46
N GLU A 21 8.72 -0.02 12.29
CA GLU A 21 8.43 -0.01 13.73
C GLU A 21 6.95 0.33 14.01
N GLN A 22 6.35 1.22 13.23
CA GLN A 22 4.92 1.51 13.31
C GLN A 22 4.08 0.29 12.92
N ILE A 23 4.48 -0.45 11.88
CA ILE A 23 3.81 -1.70 11.48
C ILE A 23 3.86 -2.71 12.64
N LYS A 24 5.02 -2.92 13.27
CA LYS A 24 5.15 -3.81 14.43
C LYS A 24 4.34 -3.35 15.65
N GLN A 25 4.25 -2.05 15.90
CA GLN A 25 3.41 -1.51 16.97
C GLN A 25 1.93 -1.77 16.71
N PHE A 26 1.47 -1.59 15.47
CA PHE A 26 0.11 -1.91 15.07
C PHE A 26 -0.19 -3.42 15.13
N GLU A 27 0.73 -4.28 14.65
CA GLU A 27 0.61 -5.74 14.80
C GLU A 27 0.47 -6.16 16.27
N ARG A 28 1.26 -5.56 17.17
CA ARG A 28 1.17 -5.81 18.62
C ARG A 28 -0.15 -5.29 19.21
N LEU A 29 -0.62 -4.12 18.77
CA LEU A 29 -1.88 -3.56 19.20
C LEU A 29 -3.06 -4.43 18.75
N PHE A 30 -3.09 -4.88 17.49
CA PHE A 30 -4.13 -5.78 16.99
C PHE A 30 -4.11 -7.14 17.68
N ALA A 31 -2.93 -7.70 17.94
CA ALA A 31 -2.79 -8.94 18.72
C ALA A 31 -3.28 -8.77 20.16
N ALA A 32 -3.02 -7.62 20.77
CA ALA A 32 -3.51 -7.29 22.12
C ALA A 32 -5.04 -7.09 22.12
N VAL A 33 -5.61 -6.40 21.12
CA VAL A 33 -7.06 -6.20 21.00
C VAL A 33 -7.78 -7.53 20.71
N ASP A 34 -7.24 -8.37 19.82
CA ASP A 34 -7.81 -9.70 19.53
C ASP A 34 -7.76 -10.65 20.74
N THR A 35 -6.78 -10.48 21.64
CA THR A 35 -6.63 -11.31 22.84
C THR A 35 -7.48 -10.77 23.99
N ILE A 36 -7.55 -9.46 24.19
CA ILE A 36 -8.23 -8.84 25.34
C ILE A 36 -9.74 -8.73 25.10
N ALA A 37 -10.18 -8.38 23.89
CA ALA A 37 -11.59 -8.09 23.66
C ALA A 37 -12.53 -9.31 23.79
N PRO A 38 -12.20 -10.52 23.24
CA PRO A 38 -13.05 -11.71 23.44
C PRO A 38 -13.02 -12.23 24.88
N ASP A 39 -11.86 -12.21 25.53
CA ASP A 39 -11.71 -12.79 26.86
C ASP A 39 -12.37 -11.92 27.92
N VAL A 40 -12.16 -10.59 27.89
CA VAL A 40 -12.80 -9.64 28.83
C VAL A 40 -14.33 -9.63 28.63
N VAL A 41 -14.82 -9.62 27.40
CA VAL A 41 -16.27 -9.66 27.12
C VAL A 41 -16.89 -10.98 27.53
N ASN A 42 -16.19 -12.10 27.35
CA ASN A 42 -16.66 -13.40 27.77
C ASN A 42 -16.60 -13.54 29.30
N GLU A 43 -15.55 -13.06 29.94
CA GLU A 43 -15.42 -13.07 31.39
C GLU A 43 -16.49 -12.21 32.07
N VAL A 44 -16.74 -11.00 31.58
CA VAL A 44 -17.84 -10.13 32.05
C VAL A 44 -19.22 -10.76 31.83
N LYS A 45 -19.43 -11.43 30.68
CA LYS A 45 -20.70 -12.17 30.44
C LYS A 45 -20.87 -13.38 31.35
N ILE A 46 -19.81 -14.13 31.61
CA ILE A 46 -19.83 -15.28 32.49
C ILE A 46 -20.08 -14.81 33.93
N ASP A 47 -19.40 -13.76 34.39
CA ASP A 47 -19.58 -13.21 35.73
C ASP A 47 -20.96 -12.59 35.93
N ALA A 48 -21.50 -11.87 34.94
CA ALA A 48 -22.87 -11.34 34.97
C ALA A 48 -23.92 -12.45 34.94
N GLY A 49 -23.67 -13.49 34.13
CA GLY A 49 -24.52 -14.70 34.10
C GLY A 49 -24.50 -15.47 35.42
N THR A 50 -23.33 -15.58 36.04
CA THR A 50 -23.15 -16.23 37.32
C THR A 50 -23.78 -15.43 38.44
N ALA A 51 -23.61 -14.12 38.47
CA ALA A 51 -24.26 -13.22 39.44
C ALA A 51 -25.79 -13.26 39.31
N GLN A 52 -26.30 -13.29 38.08
CA GLN A 52 -27.72 -13.40 37.85
C GLN A 52 -28.29 -14.77 38.26
N ALA A 53 -27.56 -15.86 37.99
CA ALA A 53 -27.93 -17.21 38.43
C ALA A 53 -27.93 -17.32 39.96
N THR A 54 -26.93 -16.72 40.62
CA THR A 54 -26.83 -16.66 42.11
C THR A 54 -27.95 -15.83 42.70
N ALA A 55 -28.30 -14.69 42.10
CA ALA A 55 -29.43 -13.86 42.54
C ALA A 55 -30.78 -14.59 42.36
N VAL A 56 -30.98 -15.33 41.28
CA VAL A 56 -32.17 -16.14 41.06
C VAL A 56 -32.26 -17.30 42.06
N GLN A 57 -31.13 -17.95 42.37
CA GLN A 57 -31.09 -18.98 43.42
C GLN A 57 -31.36 -18.42 44.81
N ALA A 58 -30.80 -17.27 45.12
CA ALA A 58 -31.06 -16.58 46.39
C ALA A 58 -32.53 -16.20 46.53
N LEU A 59 -33.14 -15.64 45.45
CA LEU A 59 -34.58 -15.33 45.43
C LEU A 59 -35.45 -16.57 45.57
N ALA A 60 -35.07 -17.69 44.94
CA ALA A 60 -35.79 -18.97 45.12
C ALA A 60 -35.68 -19.53 46.53
N GLN A 61 -34.49 -19.37 47.18
CA GLN A 61 -34.28 -19.72 48.58
C GLN A 61 -35.07 -18.82 49.54
N ILE A 62 -35.09 -17.51 49.27
CA ILE A 62 -35.92 -16.56 50.04
C ILE A 62 -37.40 -16.91 49.90
N ALA A 63 -37.87 -17.22 48.71
CA ALA A 63 -39.26 -17.63 48.50
C ALA A 63 -39.59 -18.97 49.21
N SER A 64 -38.67 -19.92 49.22
CA SER A 64 -38.81 -21.16 49.97
C SER A 64 -38.85 -20.94 51.46
N LEU A 65 -37.93 -20.09 52.00
CA LEU A 65 -37.88 -19.72 53.39
C LEU A 65 -39.12 -18.93 53.83
N ALA A 66 -39.62 -18.04 52.98
CA ALA A 66 -40.86 -17.30 53.22
C ALA A 66 -42.08 -18.22 53.24
N GLN A 67 -42.07 -19.25 52.43
CA GLN A 67 -43.14 -20.28 52.39
C GLN A 67 -43.06 -21.21 53.63
N GLU A 68 -41.86 -21.59 54.07
CA GLU A 68 -41.62 -22.31 55.30
C GLU A 68 -41.97 -21.47 56.56
N ALA A 69 -41.66 -20.19 56.54
CA ALA A 69 -42.06 -19.25 57.59
C ALA A 69 -43.57 -19.07 57.67
N ALA A 70 -44.27 -19.03 56.52
CA ALA A 70 -45.73 -18.96 56.48
C ALA A 70 -46.39 -20.21 57.04
N VAL A 71 -45.79 -21.38 56.85
CA VAL A 71 -46.26 -22.68 57.46
C VAL A 71 -45.89 -22.77 58.93
N CYS A 72 -44.78 -22.08 59.38
CA CYS A 72 -44.28 -22.11 60.74
C CYS A 72 -44.88 -21.04 61.67
N CYS A 73 -45.81 -20.22 61.26
CA CYS A 73 -46.54 -19.27 62.11
C CYS A 73 -47.29 -19.92 63.30
N SER A 74 -47.29 -21.26 63.40
CA SER A 74 -47.83 -21.99 64.52
C SER A 74 -46.80 -22.59 65.52
N ILE A 75 -45.48 -22.39 65.23
CA ILE A 75 -44.42 -22.99 66.04
C ILE A 75 -43.31 -22.01 66.34
N SER A 76 -43.39 -21.33 67.48
CA SER A 76 -42.25 -20.75 68.24
C SER A 76 -41.47 -19.58 67.62
N ASP A 77 -41.49 -18.41 68.25
CA ASP A 77 -40.76 -17.15 67.95
C ASP A 77 -39.25 -17.32 67.62
N VAL A 78 -38.60 -18.37 68.07
CA VAL A 78 -37.19 -18.67 67.85
C VAL A 78 -36.87 -19.04 66.42
N LYS A 79 -37.73 -19.78 65.72
CA LYS A 79 -37.53 -20.17 64.35
C LYS A 79 -37.79 -19.03 63.35
N ALA A 80 -38.70 -18.12 63.70
CA ALA A 80 -38.96 -16.93 62.88
C ALA A 80 -37.77 -15.96 62.99
N THR A 81 -37.14 -15.80 64.14
CA THR A 81 -35.93 -14.98 64.30
C THR A 81 -34.75 -15.56 63.48
N GLN A 82 -34.52 -16.89 63.58
CA GLN A 82 -33.47 -17.54 62.76
C GLN A 82 -33.70 -17.41 61.26
N ALA A 83 -34.94 -17.48 60.78
CA ALA A 83 -35.26 -17.28 59.36
C ALA A 83 -35.01 -15.84 58.92
N LEU A 84 -35.31 -14.86 59.75
CA LEU A 84 -35.03 -13.43 59.47
C LEU A 84 -33.52 -13.15 59.47
N ASP A 85 -32.74 -13.74 60.35
CA ASP A 85 -31.28 -13.61 60.33
C ASP A 85 -30.69 -14.22 59.07
N GLN A 86 -31.17 -15.39 58.62
CA GLN A 86 -30.74 -16.00 57.37
C GLN A 86 -31.11 -15.18 56.13
N ILE A 87 -32.27 -14.53 56.11
CA ILE A 87 -32.69 -13.61 55.04
C ILE A 87 -31.76 -12.39 55.03
N ALA A 88 -31.43 -11.82 56.19
CA ALA A 88 -30.52 -10.67 56.29
C ALA A 88 -29.10 -11.03 55.81
N ASP A 89 -28.60 -12.20 56.12
CA ASP A 89 -27.31 -12.70 55.62
C ASP A 89 -27.30 -12.87 54.09
N LEU A 90 -28.37 -13.45 53.53
CA LEU A 90 -28.53 -13.63 52.10
C LEU A 90 -28.67 -12.27 51.33
N GLU A 91 -29.38 -11.30 51.94
CA GLU A 91 -29.46 -9.93 51.40
C GLU A 91 -28.08 -9.27 51.38
N GLN A 92 -27.29 -9.44 52.43
CA GLN A 92 -25.94 -8.90 52.52
C GLN A 92 -24.99 -9.55 51.50
N GLU A 93 -25.04 -10.87 51.33
CA GLU A 93 -24.22 -11.61 50.37
C GLU A 93 -24.56 -11.23 48.91
N THR A 94 -25.86 -11.06 48.64
CA THR A 94 -26.34 -10.58 47.31
C THR A 94 -25.90 -9.15 47.02
N ALA A 95 -25.97 -8.25 48.04
CA ALA A 95 -25.54 -6.86 47.88
C ALA A 95 -24.02 -6.78 47.61
N VAL A 96 -23.21 -7.57 48.30
CA VAL A 96 -21.75 -7.65 48.04
C VAL A 96 -21.44 -8.19 46.67
N SER A 97 -22.19 -9.19 46.20
CA SER A 97 -22.03 -9.77 44.88
C SER A 97 -22.39 -8.79 43.76
N ILE A 98 -23.48 -8.03 43.92
CA ILE A 98 -23.89 -6.97 43.00
C ILE A 98 -22.83 -5.86 42.96
N ALA A 99 -22.36 -5.37 44.08
CA ALA A 99 -21.33 -4.32 44.17
C ALA A 99 -20.01 -4.76 43.48
N SER A 100 -19.67 -6.04 43.64
CA SER A 100 -18.49 -6.61 42.94
C SER A 100 -18.68 -6.64 41.43
N ALA A 101 -19.86 -7.00 40.91
CA ALA A 101 -20.18 -7.01 39.50
C ALA A 101 -20.21 -5.60 38.91
N GLU A 102 -20.76 -4.63 39.61
CA GLU A 102 -20.76 -3.21 39.20
C GLU A 102 -19.33 -2.67 39.10
N ASN A 103 -18.47 -2.95 40.10
CA ASN A 103 -17.08 -2.52 40.09
C ASN A 103 -16.30 -3.11 38.90
N LYS A 104 -16.53 -4.38 38.54
CA LYS A 104 -15.93 -5.00 37.34
C LYS A 104 -16.45 -4.39 36.05
N ALA A 105 -17.73 -4.04 35.99
CA ALA A 105 -18.33 -3.36 34.85
C ALA A 105 -17.73 -1.95 34.65
N ASP A 106 -17.55 -1.18 35.71
CA ASP A 106 -16.93 0.12 35.70
C ASP A 106 -15.46 0.06 35.29
N GLN A 107 -14.72 -0.94 35.74
CA GLN A 107 -13.34 -1.19 35.30
C GLN A 107 -13.27 -1.52 33.79
N ALA A 108 -14.19 -2.33 33.30
CA ALA A 108 -14.26 -2.66 31.87
C ALA A 108 -14.60 -1.43 31.04
N ILE A 109 -15.52 -0.58 31.47
CA ILE A 109 -15.87 0.69 30.83
C ILE A 109 -14.67 1.64 30.82
N ALA A 110 -13.94 1.75 31.92
CA ALA A 110 -12.74 2.59 32.02
C ALA A 110 -11.63 2.11 31.08
N LEU A 111 -11.45 0.79 30.94
CA LEU A 111 -10.49 0.20 29.98
C LEU A 111 -10.93 0.46 28.52
N LEU A 112 -12.21 0.33 28.22
CA LEU A 112 -12.75 0.66 26.90
C LEU A 112 -12.58 2.13 26.54
N SER A 113 -12.83 3.04 27.49
CA SER A 113 -12.59 4.48 27.31
C SER A 113 -11.11 4.77 27.01
N ARG A 114 -10.18 4.17 27.76
CA ARG A 114 -8.74 4.30 27.49
C ARG A 114 -8.34 3.75 26.12
N LEU A 115 -8.97 2.66 25.69
CA LEU A 115 -8.73 2.08 24.37
C LEU A 115 -9.27 3.00 23.26
N VAL A 116 -10.44 3.61 23.45
CA VAL A 116 -11.01 4.61 22.54
C VAL A 116 -10.09 5.82 22.44
N ASP A 117 -9.65 6.37 23.58
CA ASP A 117 -8.71 7.50 23.62
C ASP A 117 -7.37 7.15 22.94
N ALA A 118 -6.87 5.92 23.12
CA ALA A 118 -5.66 5.44 22.46
C ALA A 118 -5.87 5.29 20.95
N VAL A 119 -7.02 4.81 20.51
CA VAL A 119 -7.38 4.68 19.07
C VAL A 119 -7.61 6.05 18.46
N GLU A 120 -8.25 6.99 19.16
CA GLU A 120 -8.41 8.38 18.70
C GLU A 120 -7.08 9.13 18.67
N GLY A 121 -6.19 8.88 19.64
CA GLY A 121 -4.82 9.38 19.61
C GLY A 121 -3.95 8.77 18.51
N LEU A 122 -4.30 7.56 18.05
CA LEU A 122 -3.73 6.90 16.86
C LEU A 122 -4.42 7.33 15.56
N GLN A 123 -5.53 8.05 15.60
CA GLN A 123 -5.97 8.87 14.49
C GLN A 123 -4.90 9.96 14.31
N MET A 124 -3.75 9.49 13.83
CA MET A 124 -2.77 10.33 13.22
C MET A 124 -3.56 11.28 12.33
N THR A 125 -3.57 12.58 12.66
CA THR A 125 -3.67 13.57 11.60
C THR A 125 -2.86 12.95 10.48
N PRO A 126 -3.44 12.64 9.31
CA PRO A 126 -2.66 12.09 8.22
C PRO A 126 -1.51 13.08 8.11
N ALA A 127 -0.30 12.67 8.58
CA ALA A 127 0.89 13.41 8.28
C ALA A 127 0.69 13.59 6.79
N ARG A 128 0.54 14.83 6.35
CA ARG A 128 0.38 15.13 4.93
C ARG A 128 1.61 14.50 4.32
N VAL A 129 1.48 13.22 4.00
CA VAL A 129 2.42 12.58 3.11
C VAL A 129 2.32 13.47 1.91
N PRO A 130 3.34 14.29 1.60
CA PRO A 130 3.27 15.14 0.44
C PRO A 130 2.87 14.16 -0.66
N ALA A 131 1.69 14.39 -1.26
CA ALA A 131 1.16 13.49 -2.25
C ALA A 131 2.28 13.34 -3.26
N HIS A 132 2.98 12.20 -3.22
CA HIS A 132 4.09 11.95 -4.13
C HIS A 132 3.42 11.82 -5.48
N ARG A 133 3.31 12.96 -6.16
CA ARG A 133 2.71 13.00 -7.50
C ARG A 133 3.65 12.19 -8.37
N THR A 134 3.17 11.06 -8.83
CA THR A 134 3.89 10.27 -9.83
C THR A 134 4.17 11.16 -11.02
N ARG A 135 5.44 11.33 -11.36
CA ARG A 135 5.90 12.03 -12.55
C ARG A 135 6.05 11.01 -13.66
N PHE A 136 5.55 11.32 -14.82
CA PHE A 136 5.63 10.43 -15.97
C PHE A 136 5.59 11.18 -17.28
N GLY A 137 6.15 10.56 -18.33
CA GLY A 137 6.04 10.99 -19.71
C GLY A 137 6.04 9.78 -20.62
N SER A 138 5.31 9.87 -21.73
CA SER A 138 5.31 8.92 -22.84
C SER A 138 5.46 9.69 -24.14
N PHE A 139 6.48 9.34 -24.90
CA PHE A 139 6.85 10.02 -26.13
C PHE A 139 7.11 9.01 -27.23
N GLN A 140 6.83 9.41 -28.46
CA GLN A 140 7.07 8.59 -29.65
C GLN A 140 7.48 9.46 -30.84
N ASP A 141 8.03 8.81 -31.88
CA ASP A 141 8.28 9.46 -33.13
C ASP A 141 7.57 8.73 -34.29
N THR A 142 6.78 9.48 -35.02
CA THR A 142 6.00 9.01 -36.17
C THR A 142 6.68 9.29 -37.50
N THR A 143 8.01 9.42 -37.48
CA THR A 143 8.87 9.57 -38.69
C THR A 143 9.99 8.54 -38.64
N THR A 144 10.50 8.19 -39.85
CA THR A 144 11.70 7.33 -39.94
C THR A 144 12.94 8.16 -39.63
N GLN A 145 13.78 7.67 -38.71
CA GLN A 145 15.05 8.30 -38.35
C GLN A 145 16.20 7.56 -39.06
N ILE A 146 17.10 8.31 -39.67
CA ILE A 146 18.24 7.81 -40.45
C ILE A 146 19.56 8.40 -39.94
N ALA A 147 20.61 7.61 -39.93
CA ALA A 147 21.97 8.07 -39.66
C ALA A 147 22.60 8.63 -40.95
N ALA A 148 23.09 9.84 -40.91
CA ALA A 148 23.76 10.43 -42.07
C ALA A 148 25.16 9.83 -42.35
N LEU A 149 25.85 9.40 -41.27
CA LEU A 149 27.19 8.82 -41.33
C LEU A 149 27.30 7.60 -40.40
N PRO A 150 28.08 6.57 -40.80
CA PRO A 150 28.35 5.43 -39.91
C PRO A 150 29.26 5.87 -38.76
N ASN A 151 29.20 5.14 -37.65
CA ASN A 151 30.02 5.35 -36.43
C ASN A 151 29.95 6.79 -35.86
N THR A 152 28.79 7.43 -36.07
CA THR A 152 28.50 8.78 -35.58
C THR A 152 27.28 8.71 -34.65
N ALA A 153 27.38 9.36 -33.51
CA ALA A 153 26.30 9.39 -32.53
C ALA A 153 25.23 10.43 -32.92
N TYR A 154 23.99 10.02 -32.93
CA TYR A 154 22.82 10.86 -33.16
C TYR A 154 21.88 10.79 -31.96
N PRO A 155 21.24 11.87 -31.54
CA PRO A 155 20.14 11.80 -30.59
C PRO A 155 18.91 11.19 -31.28
N ILE A 156 18.18 10.36 -30.56
CA ILE A 156 16.84 9.94 -30.99
C ILE A 156 15.89 11.11 -30.76
N THR A 157 15.02 11.37 -31.74
CA THR A 157 14.04 12.44 -31.69
C THR A 157 12.64 11.92 -31.40
N TYR A 158 11.80 12.81 -30.91
CA TYR A 158 10.39 12.56 -30.60
C TYR A 158 9.55 13.71 -31.14
N ASN A 159 8.47 13.39 -31.84
CA ASN A 159 7.56 14.39 -32.41
C ASN A 159 6.16 14.35 -31.77
N THR A 160 5.88 13.37 -30.91
CA THR A 160 4.58 13.17 -30.29
C THR A 160 4.75 12.94 -28.80
N THR A 161 3.92 13.62 -28.00
CA THR A 161 3.77 13.40 -26.57
C THR A 161 2.40 12.80 -26.31
N ASP A 162 2.34 11.54 -25.86
CA ASP A 162 1.08 10.87 -25.52
C ASP A 162 0.60 11.26 -24.15
N LEU A 163 1.52 11.24 -23.17
CA LEU A 163 1.25 11.57 -21.77
C LEU A 163 2.43 12.37 -21.19
N SER A 164 2.11 13.34 -20.33
CA SER A 164 3.13 14.15 -19.65
C SER A 164 2.60 14.70 -18.33
N SER A 165 3.36 14.47 -17.26
CA SER A 165 3.13 15.07 -15.96
C SER A 165 4.47 15.21 -15.23
N GLY A 166 5.11 16.39 -15.35
CA GLY A 166 6.42 16.65 -14.76
C GLY A 166 7.60 15.96 -15.43
N VAL A 167 7.36 15.24 -16.53
CA VAL A 167 8.35 14.73 -17.50
C VAL A 167 7.93 15.23 -18.88
N PHE A 168 8.79 15.96 -19.58
CA PHE A 168 8.40 16.65 -20.81
C PHE A 168 9.58 16.82 -21.78
N LEU A 169 9.30 17.01 -23.06
CA LEU A 169 10.32 17.39 -24.06
C LEU A 169 10.71 18.85 -23.84
N ARG A 170 12.00 19.14 -23.66
CA ARG A 170 12.53 20.46 -23.39
C ARG A 170 12.63 21.28 -24.68
N SER A 171 11.70 22.23 -24.86
CA SER A 171 11.69 23.11 -26.02
C SER A 171 12.96 24.00 -26.07
N PRO A 172 13.59 24.22 -27.25
CA PRO A 172 13.18 23.75 -28.58
C PRO A 172 13.71 22.36 -28.98
N SER A 173 14.35 21.62 -28.06
CA SER A 173 14.88 20.28 -28.35
C SER A 173 13.75 19.28 -28.60
N THR A 174 13.97 18.36 -29.53
CA THR A 174 13.08 17.22 -29.80
C THR A 174 13.63 15.91 -29.25
N SER A 175 14.81 15.91 -28.60
CA SER A 175 15.47 14.71 -28.07
C SER A 175 15.60 14.72 -26.55
N GLU A 176 15.58 15.93 -25.91
CA GLU A 176 15.82 16.09 -24.50
C GLU A 176 14.53 15.90 -23.66
N ILE A 177 14.47 14.80 -22.92
CA ILE A 177 13.38 14.49 -21.98
C ILE A 177 13.78 15.05 -20.62
N ALA A 178 13.19 16.17 -20.23
CA ALA A 178 13.48 16.87 -18.97
C ALA A 178 12.49 16.46 -17.87
N ILE A 179 12.93 16.64 -16.60
CA ILE A 179 12.14 16.36 -15.42
C ILE A 179 12.03 17.62 -14.53
N ASP A 180 10.89 17.79 -13.85
CA ASP A 180 10.62 18.94 -12.97
C ASP A 180 10.89 18.67 -11.48
N THR A 181 11.07 17.41 -11.10
CA THR A 181 11.18 16.99 -9.68
C THR A 181 12.29 15.95 -9.55
N GLU A 182 13.14 16.09 -8.54
CA GLU A 182 14.19 15.12 -8.23
C GLU A 182 13.62 13.73 -7.85
N GLY A 183 14.37 12.68 -8.13
CA GLY A 183 14.03 11.32 -7.76
C GLY A 183 14.64 10.24 -8.66
N VAL A 184 14.33 8.99 -8.35
CA VAL A 184 14.73 7.86 -9.18
C VAL A 184 13.69 7.63 -10.27
N TYR A 185 14.13 7.73 -11.51
CA TYR A 185 13.30 7.56 -12.69
C TYR A 185 13.62 6.24 -13.40
N ASN A 186 12.59 5.53 -13.80
CA ASN A 186 12.68 4.40 -14.73
C ASN A 186 12.41 4.92 -16.14
N LEU A 187 13.35 4.73 -17.04
CA LEU A 187 13.20 4.95 -18.47
C LEU A 187 13.09 3.60 -19.16
N GLN A 188 12.06 3.41 -19.95
CA GLN A 188 11.87 2.26 -20.81
C GLN A 188 11.73 2.73 -22.26
N PHE A 189 12.36 2.02 -23.20
CA PHE A 189 12.18 2.30 -24.60
C PHE A 189 11.97 1.03 -25.41
N SER A 190 11.35 1.20 -26.56
CA SER A 190 11.29 0.21 -27.63
C SER A 190 11.55 0.87 -28.97
N VAL A 191 12.41 0.29 -29.79
CA VAL A 191 12.80 0.82 -31.10
C VAL A 191 12.66 -0.24 -32.17
N GLN A 192 12.12 0.15 -33.31
CA GLN A 192 12.11 -0.64 -34.53
C GLN A 192 13.42 -0.41 -35.29
N LEU A 193 13.98 -1.47 -35.84
CA LEU A 193 15.19 -1.42 -36.69
C LEU A 193 14.89 -2.11 -38.02
N ASP A 194 15.28 -1.46 -39.12
CA ASP A 194 15.25 -2.03 -40.43
C ASP A 194 16.60 -1.84 -41.10
N LYS A 195 17.08 -2.87 -41.82
CA LYS A 195 18.31 -2.85 -42.57
C LYS A 195 18.05 -3.16 -44.01
N SER A 196 18.20 -2.15 -44.87
CA SER A 196 17.81 -2.18 -46.27
C SER A 196 18.78 -2.88 -47.22
N THR A 197 20.00 -3.25 -46.78
CA THR A 197 21.04 -3.90 -47.61
C THR A 197 21.50 -5.23 -47.03
N GLY A 198 22.14 -6.08 -47.85
CA GLY A 198 22.76 -7.32 -47.39
C GLY A 198 23.94 -7.13 -46.45
N GLY A 199 24.52 -8.24 -45.98
CA GLY A 199 25.65 -8.23 -45.06
C GLY A 199 25.22 -8.05 -43.60
N THR A 200 26.22 -7.79 -42.75
CA THR A 200 26.05 -7.62 -41.29
C THR A 200 26.39 -6.19 -40.91
N ALA A 201 25.52 -5.59 -40.09
CA ALA A 201 25.75 -4.27 -39.51
C ALA A 201 25.37 -4.24 -38.03
N VAL A 202 25.86 -3.27 -37.32
CA VAL A 202 25.68 -3.12 -35.89
C VAL A 202 24.96 -1.81 -35.58
N PHE A 203 23.99 -1.90 -34.72
CA PHE A 203 23.30 -0.79 -34.10
C PHE A 203 23.72 -0.70 -32.64
N TRP A 204 24.01 0.51 -32.16
CA TRP A 204 24.27 0.82 -30.76
C TRP A 204 23.28 1.82 -30.26
N ILE A 205 22.86 1.69 -28.99
CA ILE A 205 21.99 2.63 -28.30
C ILE A 205 22.43 2.76 -26.83
N TRP A 206 22.42 4.01 -26.34
CA TRP A 206 22.78 4.29 -24.93
C TRP A 206 22.12 5.58 -24.46
N PRO A 207 21.87 5.72 -23.15
CA PRO A 207 21.39 6.94 -22.55
C PRO A 207 22.53 7.97 -22.35
N ARG A 208 22.13 9.24 -22.40
CA ARG A 208 22.93 10.41 -22.06
C ARG A 208 22.16 11.27 -21.06
N VAL A 209 22.82 11.77 -20.01
CA VAL A 209 22.23 12.66 -19.01
C VAL A 209 22.96 13.98 -19.04
N ASN A 210 22.26 15.08 -19.21
CA ASN A 210 22.80 16.44 -19.27
C ASN A 210 23.96 16.58 -20.28
N GLY A 211 23.84 15.94 -21.44
CA GLY A 211 24.85 15.96 -22.49
C GLY A 211 26.06 15.03 -22.26
N VAL A 212 26.08 14.23 -21.18
CA VAL A 212 27.17 13.31 -20.86
C VAL A 212 26.68 11.86 -21.00
N ASP A 213 27.40 11.07 -21.80
CA ASP A 213 27.10 9.63 -21.99
C ASP A 213 27.20 8.89 -20.67
N VAL A 214 26.20 8.06 -20.34
CA VAL A 214 26.20 7.27 -19.12
C VAL A 214 27.20 6.11 -19.26
N PRO A 215 28.20 5.99 -18.39
CA PRO A 215 29.22 4.93 -18.52
C PRO A 215 28.61 3.54 -18.43
N SER A 216 29.10 2.61 -19.27
CA SER A 216 28.70 1.19 -19.27
C SER A 216 27.22 0.92 -19.52
N SER A 217 26.52 1.83 -20.20
CA SER A 217 25.09 1.75 -20.49
C SER A 217 24.77 1.38 -21.95
N ALA A 218 25.76 1.35 -22.84
CA ALA A 218 25.53 1.08 -24.25
C ALA A 218 25.12 -0.39 -24.49
N SER A 219 24.09 -0.54 -25.29
CA SER A 219 23.64 -1.84 -25.81
C SER A 219 23.96 -1.95 -27.29
N GLN A 220 24.26 -3.17 -27.74
CA GLN A 220 24.62 -3.49 -29.11
C GLN A 220 23.67 -4.54 -29.68
N VAL A 221 23.22 -4.29 -30.91
CA VAL A 221 22.42 -5.24 -31.69
C VAL A 221 23.08 -5.45 -33.05
N GLN A 222 23.28 -6.70 -33.41
CA GLN A 222 23.81 -7.08 -34.73
C GLN A 222 22.65 -7.49 -35.65
N ILE A 223 22.57 -6.89 -36.81
CA ILE A 223 21.52 -7.14 -37.82
C ILE A 223 22.20 -7.71 -39.07
N GLN A 224 21.71 -8.86 -39.51
CA GLN A 224 22.23 -9.56 -40.69
C GLN A 224 21.13 -9.81 -41.69
N GLY A 225 21.41 -9.54 -42.95
CA GLY A 225 20.51 -9.81 -44.09
C GLY A 225 20.09 -8.55 -44.82
N ASN A 226 19.35 -8.74 -45.91
CA ASN A 226 18.71 -7.68 -46.68
C ASN A 226 17.24 -7.59 -46.26
N ASN A 227 16.74 -6.38 -46.04
CA ASN A 227 15.40 -6.13 -45.51
C ASN A 227 15.18 -6.88 -44.17
N ALA A 228 16.19 -6.86 -43.29
CA ALA A 228 16.12 -7.50 -42.00
C ALA A 228 15.55 -6.52 -40.96
N GLU A 229 14.42 -6.91 -40.37
CA GLU A 229 13.73 -6.14 -39.34
C GLU A 229 14.03 -6.73 -37.97
N LEU A 230 14.20 -5.87 -36.96
CA LEU A 230 14.41 -6.26 -35.58
C LEU A 230 13.75 -5.25 -34.63
N PHE A 231 13.27 -5.77 -33.54
CA PHE A 231 12.76 -4.99 -32.43
C PHE A 231 13.71 -5.11 -31.25
N THR A 232 14.05 -4.00 -30.60
CA THR A 232 14.84 -4.01 -29.38
C THR A 232 14.24 -3.08 -28.33
N ALA A 233 14.36 -3.46 -27.07
CA ALA A 233 13.85 -2.72 -25.92
C ALA A 233 14.78 -2.90 -24.73
N ALA A 234 14.89 -1.87 -23.91
CA ALA A 234 15.61 -1.93 -22.64
C ALA A 234 15.00 -0.96 -21.63
N ASN A 235 15.44 -1.08 -20.36
CA ASN A 235 15.09 -0.14 -19.31
C ASN A 235 16.32 0.25 -18.50
N PHE A 236 16.28 1.48 -17.96
CA PHE A 236 17.33 2.06 -17.14
C PHE A 236 16.72 2.76 -15.93
N PHE A 237 17.50 2.88 -14.87
CA PHE A 237 17.16 3.69 -13.71
C PHE A 237 18.17 4.81 -13.55
N PHE A 238 17.68 6.02 -13.29
CA PHE A 238 18.48 7.22 -13.11
C PHE A 238 18.08 7.94 -11.84
N ASP A 239 19.06 8.33 -11.04
CA ASP A 239 18.86 9.31 -9.97
C ASP A 239 19.09 10.71 -10.56
N LEU A 240 17.99 11.48 -10.69
CA LEU A 240 17.95 12.73 -11.40
C LEU A 240 17.52 13.88 -10.48
N LYS A 241 18.03 15.06 -10.74
CA LYS A 241 17.63 16.31 -10.09
C LYS A 241 16.62 17.07 -10.94
N ALA A 242 15.85 17.94 -10.30
CA ALA A 242 14.94 18.82 -11.02
C ALA A 242 15.73 19.68 -12.05
N GLY A 243 15.26 19.67 -13.29
CA GLY A 243 15.90 20.34 -14.43
C GLY A 243 16.89 19.48 -15.21
N ASP A 244 17.24 18.29 -14.71
CA ASP A 244 18.02 17.32 -15.50
C ASP A 244 17.22 16.85 -16.71
N TYR A 245 17.93 16.41 -17.74
CA TYR A 245 17.32 15.79 -18.93
C TYR A 245 18.08 14.53 -19.34
N ILE A 246 17.33 13.64 -20.00
CA ILE A 246 17.84 12.39 -20.58
C ILE A 246 17.67 12.47 -22.09
N GLU A 247 18.63 11.97 -22.84
CA GLU A 247 18.55 11.66 -24.26
C GLU A 247 18.86 10.18 -24.48
N LEU A 248 18.28 9.58 -25.49
CA LEU A 248 18.74 8.32 -26.06
C LEU A 248 19.59 8.62 -27.28
N MET A 249 20.84 8.16 -27.25
CA MET A 249 21.79 8.29 -28.35
C MET A 249 21.86 6.97 -29.11
N TRP A 250 22.04 7.03 -30.41
CA TRP A 250 22.25 5.86 -31.24
C TRP A 250 23.33 6.08 -32.28
N ALA A 251 23.90 4.99 -32.73
CA ALA A 251 24.87 4.95 -33.80
C ALA A 251 24.73 3.64 -34.61
N VAL A 252 25.21 3.64 -35.84
CA VAL A 252 25.22 2.46 -36.69
C VAL A 252 26.58 2.27 -37.34
N SER A 253 26.98 1.02 -37.60
CA SER A 253 28.19 0.72 -38.36
C SER A 253 27.97 0.86 -39.89
N ASP A 254 26.72 0.89 -40.32
CA ASP A 254 26.30 1.02 -41.72
C ASP A 254 24.99 1.82 -41.79
N VAL A 255 24.94 2.84 -42.62
CA VAL A 255 23.78 3.74 -42.77
C VAL A 255 22.55 3.07 -43.38
N SER A 256 22.66 1.81 -43.81
CA SER A 256 21.51 1.00 -44.24
C SER A 256 20.58 0.62 -43.09
N ILE A 257 21.04 0.79 -41.81
CA ILE A 257 20.16 0.66 -40.63
C ILE A 257 19.45 1.96 -40.40
N GLN A 258 18.14 1.89 -40.28
CA GLN A 258 17.25 3.00 -39.94
C GLN A 258 16.28 2.61 -38.82
N LEU A 259 15.67 3.60 -38.18
CA LEU A 259 14.57 3.43 -37.25
C LEU A 259 13.27 3.75 -38.04
N PRO A 260 12.58 2.73 -38.56
CA PRO A 260 11.46 2.96 -39.45
C PRO A 260 10.19 3.36 -38.71
N TYR A 261 9.40 4.23 -39.31
CA TYR A 261 8.00 4.44 -39.01
C TYR A 261 7.16 3.70 -40.07
N PHE A 262 6.16 2.96 -39.60
CA PHE A 262 5.18 2.33 -40.46
C PHE A 262 3.79 2.92 -40.21
N ALA A 263 3.17 3.40 -41.29
CA ALA A 263 1.78 3.86 -41.21
C ALA A 263 0.82 2.71 -40.92
N ALA A 264 -0.34 3.01 -40.33
CA ALA A 264 -1.38 2.01 -40.10
C ALA A 264 -1.77 1.29 -41.41
N SER A 265 -1.88 -0.03 -41.33
CA SER A 265 -2.21 -0.88 -42.49
C SER A 265 -3.14 -2.02 -42.08
N GLY A 266 -4.32 -2.07 -42.68
CA GLY A 266 -5.34 -3.06 -42.39
C GLY A 266 -5.79 -3.00 -40.94
N VAL A 267 -5.56 -4.10 -40.21
CA VAL A 267 -5.91 -4.21 -38.78
C VAL A 267 -4.76 -3.78 -37.81
N VAL A 268 -3.59 -3.44 -38.38
CA VAL A 268 -2.40 -3.07 -37.61
C VAL A 268 -2.35 -1.56 -37.44
N PRO A 269 -2.33 -1.02 -36.22
CA PRO A 269 -2.09 0.39 -35.97
C PRO A 269 -0.72 0.85 -36.51
N ALA A 270 -0.51 2.16 -36.62
CA ALA A 270 0.80 2.71 -36.97
C ALA A 270 1.87 2.27 -35.94
N ILE A 271 3.09 2.02 -36.44
CA ILE A 271 4.23 1.59 -35.64
C ILE A 271 5.23 2.75 -35.60
N PRO A 272 5.39 3.42 -34.46
CA PRO A 272 6.39 4.46 -34.29
C PRO A 272 7.81 3.92 -34.41
N SER A 273 8.75 4.76 -34.88
CA SER A 273 10.17 4.40 -34.96
C SER A 273 10.77 4.14 -33.56
N ILE A 274 10.26 4.85 -32.56
CA ILE A 274 10.63 4.72 -31.14
C ILE A 274 9.41 5.03 -30.28
N ILE A 275 9.30 4.33 -29.16
CA ILE A 275 8.45 4.69 -28.02
C ILE A 275 9.33 4.73 -26.79
N VAL A 276 9.21 5.79 -25.98
CA VAL A 276 9.89 5.91 -24.71
C VAL A 276 8.90 6.31 -23.61
N THR A 277 9.03 5.69 -22.45
CA THR A 277 8.28 6.04 -21.26
C THR A 277 9.24 6.31 -20.11
N VAL A 278 8.98 7.35 -19.35
CA VAL A 278 9.78 7.73 -18.17
C VAL A 278 8.83 7.93 -16.99
N SER A 279 9.14 7.35 -15.84
CA SER A 279 8.32 7.52 -14.63
C SER A 279 9.13 7.42 -13.35
N ASN A 280 8.73 8.16 -12.31
CA ASN A 280 9.34 8.15 -10.97
C ASN A 280 8.51 7.37 -9.94
N ASN A 281 7.91 6.27 -10.32
CA ASN A 281 7.11 5.43 -9.43
C ASN A 281 7.93 4.63 -8.40
N ILE A 282 9.25 4.83 -8.38
CA ILE A 282 10.19 4.16 -7.49
C ILE A 282 10.44 5.06 -6.29
N ARG A 283 10.09 4.61 -5.10
CA ARG A 283 10.42 5.31 -3.86
C ARG A 283 11.90 5.13 -3.55
N SER A 284 12.65 6.22 -3.49
CA SER A 284 13.94 6.23 -2.82
C SER A 284 13.68 6.07 -1.32
N TYR A 285 14.17 5.00 -0.71
CA TYR A 285 14.28 4.93 0.74
C TYR A 285 15.50 5.76 1.15
N PRO A 286 15.37 6.70 2.09
CA PRO A 286 16.55 7.32 2.67
C PRO A 286 17.42 6.23 3.28
N ALA A 287 18.70 6.31 2.98
CA ALA A 287 19.72 5.39 3.49
C ALA A 287 19.84 5.51 5.03
#